data_6b3194adc96f5b23eaeac66b4a0882b2
#
_entry.id   6b3194adc96f5b23eaeac66b4a0882b2
#
_cell.length_a   1.000
_cell.length_b   1.000
_cell.length_c   1.000
_cell.angle_alpha   90.00
_cell.angle_beta   90.00
_cell.angle_gamma   90.00
#
_symmetry.space_group_name_H-M   'P 1'
#
loop_
_entity.id
_entity.type
_entity.pdbx_description
1 polymer ?
#
loop_
_entity_poly.entity_id
_entity_poly.type
_entity_poly.pdbx_seq_one_letter_code
_entity_poly.pdbx_strand_id
1 'polypeptide(L)'
;MNNAYEYDVEIYPNLFEVTFIPKTADQKLIDVYKAVDIRCLAIKNGKEGNLEELKEAKAKLLLAMGAKQFVIWIDYTTGKWRNDGPLIMDFFIQHKILTGYNSNNYDKIMLDIFINNYKYNFCTKQT
;
A
#
# COMPACT_ATOMS: atom_id res chain seq x y z
N MET A 1 -0.14 -2.85 22.72
CA MET A 1 1.22 -2.88 22.17
C MET A 1 1.22 -2.35 20.76
N ASN A 2 2.09 -1.39 20.47
CA ASN A 2 2.22 -0.86 19.13
C ASN A 2 3.08 -1.80 18.30
N ASN A 3 2.48 -2.44 17.31
CA ASN A 3 3.24 -3.25 16.37
C ASN A 3 4.04 -2.33 15.43
N ALA A 4 5.26 -2.73 15.14
CA ALA A 4 6.06 -2.08 14.11
C ALA A 4 5.67 -2.64 12.73
N TYR A 5 5.55 -1.75 11.77
CA TYR A 5 5.20 -2.11 10.40
C TYR A 5 6.22 -1.54 9.43
N GLU A 6 6.46 -2.28 8.35
CA GLU A 6 7.09 -1.74 7.16
C GLU A 6 6.00 -1.35 6.17
N TYR A 7 6.21 -0.28 5.44
CA TYR A 7 5.26 0.15 4.44
C TYR A 7 5.89 0.22 3.05
N ASP A 8 5.08 -0.11 2.05
CA ASP A 8 5.43 -0.06 0.63
C ASP A 8 4.37 0.77 -0.09
N VAL A 9 4.79 1.73 -0.89
CA VAL A 9 3.90 2.67 -1.58
C VAL A 9 4.02 2.48 -3.08
N GLU A 10 2.88 2.38 -3.77
CA GLU A 10 2.81 2.42 -5.22
C GLU A 10 1.95 3.60 -5.66
N ILE A 11 2.44 4.38 -6.61
CA ILE A 11 1.75 5.55 -7.12
C ILE A 11 1.71 5.50 -8.64
N TYR A 12 0.50 5.61 -9.17
CA TYR A 12 0.22 5.82 -10.58
C TYR A 12 -0.70 7.04 -10.72
N PRO A 13 -0.89 7.61 -11.91
CA PRO A 13 -1.69 8.83 -12.07
C PRO A 13 -3.09 8.77 -11.44
N ASN A 14 -3.70 7.58 -11.41
CA ASN A 14 -5.04 7.38 -10.87
C ASN A 14 -5.08 6.45 -9.66
N LEU A 15 -3.91 6.14 -9.07
CA LEU A 15 -3.81 5.16 -7.99
C LEU A 15 -2.74 5.57 -6.97
N PHE A 16 -3.12 5.54 -5.71
CA PHE A 16 -2.19 5.54 -4.59
C PHE A 16 -2.49 4.30 -3.75
N GLU A 17 -1.47 3.48 -3.53
CA GLU A 17 -1.61 2.25 -2.75
C GLU A 17 -0.51 2.17 -1.71
N VAL A 18 -0.87 1.85 -0.48
CA VAL A 18 0.09 1.62 0.59
C VAL A 18 -0.20 0.29 1.26
N THR A 19 0.84 -0.50 1.45
CA THR A 19 0.78 -1.79 2.13
C THR A 19 1.61 -1.73 3.39
N PHE A 20 1.02 -2.07 4.52
CA PHE A 20 1.70 -2.15 5.82
C PHE A 20 1.89 -3.60 6.19
N ILE A 21 3.15 -4.03 6.33
CA ILE A 21 3.51 -5.40 6.67
C ILE A 21 4.11 -5.41 8.08
N PRO A 22 3.54 -6.20 9.03
CA PRO A 22 4.10 -6.27 10.37
C PRO A 22 5.53 -6.80 10.34
N LYS A 23 6.42 -6.20 11.12
CA LYS A 23 7.81 -6.69 11.22
C LYS A 23 7.91 -8.07 11.85
N THR A 24 6.84 -8.53 12.49
CA THR A 24 6.74 -9.87 13.05
C THR A 24 6.29 -10.90 12.02
N ALA A 25 5.96 -10.51 10.79
CA ALA A 25 5.55 -11.44 9.75
C ALA A 25 6.66 -12.44 9.40
N ASP A 26 6.26 -13.65 9.03
CA ASP A 26 7.20 -14.70 8.62
C ASP A 26 7.99 -14.24 7.38
N GLN A 27 9.31 -14.27 7.47
CA GLN A 27 10.17 -13.86 6.38
C GLN A 27 9.95 -14.66 5.10
N LYS A 28 9.59 -15.92 5.22
CA LYS A 28 9.27 -16.76 4.06
C LYS A 28 8.06 -16.24 3.29
N LEU A 29 7.03 -15.80 4.01
CA LEU A 29 5.83 -15.21 3.41
C LEU A 29 6.16 -13.88 2.75
N ILE A 30 6.98 -13.07 3.38
CA ILE A 30 7.44 -11.80 2.81
C ILE A 30 8.19 -12.04 1.50
N ASP A 31 9.10 -13.01 1.48
CA ASP A 31 9.88 -13.33 0.28
C ASP A 31 9.00 -13.80 -0.88
N VAL A 32 8.00 -14.64 -0.58
CA VAL A 32 7.03 -15.10 -1.58
C VAL A 32 6.19 -13.93 -2.09
N TYR A 33 5.73 -13.07 -1.20
CA TYR A 33 4.96 -11.88 -1.56
C TYR A 33 5.75 -10.98 -2.52
N LYS A 34 7.03 -10.72 -2.21
CA LYS A 34 7.91 -9.92 -3.07
C LYS A 34 8.06 -10.52 -4.46
N ALA A 35 8.26 -11.84 -4.53
CA ALA A 35 8.41 -12.54 -5.80
C ALA A 35 7.14 -12.43 -6.65
N VAL A 36 5.98 -12.60 -6.02
CA VAL A 36 4.68 -12.47 -6.71
C VAL A 36 4.46 -11.03 -7.18
N ASP A 37 4.82 -10.06 -6.37
CA ASP A 37 4.68 -8.63 -6.72
C ASP A 37 5.52 -8.27 -7.95
N ILE A 38 6.76 -8.76 -8.01
CA ILE A 38 7.64 -8.56 -9.17
C ILE A 38 7.01 -9.17 -10.43
N ARG A 39 6.43 -10.35 -10.32
CA ARG A 39 5.76 -11.01 -11.45
C ARG A 39 4.53 -10.23 -11.91
N CYS A 40 3.74 -9.70 -10.97
CA CYS A 40 2.62 -8.82 -11.31
C CYS A 40 3.07 -7.60 -12.10
N LEU A 41 4.14 -6.96 -11.66
CA LEU A 41 4.70 -5.80 -12.33
C LEU A 41 5.18 -6.14 -13.74
N ALA A 42 5.84 -7.30 -13.90
CA ALA A 42 6.30 -7.77 -15.20
C ALA A 42 5.13 -7.98 -16.18
N ILE A 43 4.03 -8.54 -15.71
CA ILE A 43 2.83 -8.75 -16.54
C ILE A 43 2.20 -7.41 -16.93
N LYS A 44 2.10 -6.47 -16.00
CA LYS A 44 1.62 -5.11 -16.28
C LYS A 44 2.47 -4.41 -17.32
N ASN A 45 3.75 -4.75 -17.40
CA ASN A 45 4.69 -4.20 -18.38
C ASN A 45 4.79 -5.01 -19.68
N GLY A 46 3.84 -5.89 -19.92
CA GLY A 46 3.68 -6.58 -21.20
C GLY A 46 4.13 -8.03 -21.26
N LYS A 47 4.62 -8.60 -20.16
CA LYS A 47 4.94 -10.04 -20.15
C LYS A 47 3.66 -10.87 -20.07
N GLU A 48 3.74 -12.09 -20.62
CA GLU A 48 2.62 -13.03 -20.57
C GLU A 48 2.44 -13.58 -19.15
N GLY A 49 1.19 -13.81 -18.78
CA GLY A 49 0.84 -14.38 -17.50
C GLY A 49 -0.59 -14.05 -17.10
N ASN A 50 -1.06 -14.69 -16.04
CA ASN A 50 -2.40 -14.47 -15.51
C ASN A 50 -2.32 -13.51 -14.32
N LEU A 51 -2.60 -12.23 -14.57
CA LEU A 51 -2.54 -11.19 -13.56
C LEU A 51 -3.56 -11.41 -12.43
N GLU A 52 -4.76 -11.85 -12.77
CA GLU A 52 -5.82 -12.07 -11.79
C GLU A 52 -5.45 -13.16 -10.79
N GLU A 53 -4.85 -14.25 -11.26
CA GLU A 53 -4.36 -15.33 -10.39
C GLU A 53 -3.29 -14.84 -9.43
N LEU A 54 -2.35 -14.01 -9.92
CA LEU A 54 -1.31 -13.43 -9.07
C LEU A 54 -1.88 -12.43 -8.06
N LYS A 55 -2.88 -11.65 -8.43
CA LYS A 55 -3.57 -10.74 -7.50
C LYS A 55 -4.25 -11.51 -6.38
N GLU A 56 -4.89 -12.63 -6.68
CA GLU A 56 -5.49 -13.50 -5.67
C GLU A 56 -4.42 -14.07 -4.73
N ALA A 57 -3.30 -14.51 -5.27
CA ALA A 57 -2.18 -15.00 -4.48
C ALA A 57 -1.64 -13.90 -3.54
N LYS A 58 -1.49 -12.68 -4.03
CA LYS A 58 -1.08 -11.54 -3.21
C LYS A 58 -2.06 -11.28 -2.05
N ALA A 59 -3.35 -11.30 -2.34
CA ALA A 59 -4.37 -11.07 -1.31
C ALA A 59 -4.29 -12.12 -0.20
N LYS A 60 -4.12 -13.38 -0.56
CA LYS A 60 -3.96 -14.47 0.41
C LYS A 60 -2.69 -14.31 1.24
N LEU A 61 -1.59 -13.92 0.62
CA LEU A 61 -0.33 -13.69 1.31
C LEU A 61 -0.41 -12.51 2.28
N LEU A 62 -1.03 -11.43 1.88
CA LEU A 62 -1.24 -10.27 2.76
C LEU A 62 -2.05 -10.68 3.99
N LEU A 63 -3.11 -11.44 3.80
CA LEU A 63 -3.92 -11.93 4.91
C LEU A 63 -3.11 -12.83 5.84
N ALA A 64 -2.33 -13.76 5.29
CA ALA A 64 -1.49 -14.67 6.06
C ALA A 64 -0.40 -13.94 6.87
N MET A 65 0.14 -12.84 6.34
CA MET A 65 1.13 -12.03 7.03
C MET A 65 0.54 -11.09 8.09
N GLY A 66 -0.77 -10.94 8.13
CA GLY A 66 -1.41 -9.91 8.94
C GLY A 66 -1.19 -8.49 8.40
N ALA A 67 -0.89 -8.38 7.12
CA ALA A 67 -0.67 -7.10 6.48
C ALA A 67 -1.98 -6.36 6.22
N LYS A 68 -1.87 -5.04 6.09
CA LYS A 68 -2.99 -4.16 5.74
C LYS A 68 -2.64 -3.40 4.47
N GLN A 69 -3.57 -3.39 3.53
CA GLN A 69 -3.40 -2.65 2.28
C GLN A 69 -4.54 -1.66 2.11
N PHE A 70 -4.20 -0.43 1.78
CA PHE A 70 -5.16 0.64 1.58
C PHE A 70 -4.95 1.25 0.20
N VAL A 71 -6.04 1.67 -0.43
CA VAL A 71 -6.01 2.12 -1.82
C VAL A 71 -6.84 3.38 -1.97
N ILE A 72 -6.32 4.31 -2.75
CA ILE A 72 -7.07 5.45 -3.26
C ILE A 72 -6.95 5.42 -4.77
N TRP A 73 -8.08 5.28 -5.46
CA TRP A 73 -8.06 5.23 -6.93
C TRP A 73 -9.35 5.77 -7.52
N ILE A 74 -9.26 6.12 -8.78
CA ILE A 74 -10.40 6.50 -9.59
C ILE A 74 -10.27 5.87 -10.97
N ASP A 75 -11.39 5.37 -11.49
CA ASP A 75 -11.51 4.93 -12.86
C ASP A 75 -12.19 6.06 -13.66
N TYR A 76 -11.40 6.76 -14.47
CA TYR A 76 -11.90 7.89 -15.25
C TYR A 76 -12.91 7.49 -16.32
N THR A 77 -12.91 6.22 -16.75
CA THR A 77 -13.85 5.72 -17.76
C THR A 77 -15.23 5.48 -17.17
N THR A 78 -15.30 4.83 -16.01
CA THR A 78 -16.57 4.45 -15.39
C THR A 78 -17.01 5.42 -14.29
N GLY A 79 -16.10 6.28 -13.81
CA GLY A 79 -16.34 7.14 -12.66
C GLY A 79 -16.32 6.42 -11.31
N LYS A 80 -16.03 5.13 -11.31
CA LYS A 80 -15.90 4.38 -10.05
C LYS A 80 -14.65 4.81 -9.31
N TRP A 81 -14.73 4.84 -7.98
CA TRP A 81 -13.60 5.26 -7.15
C TRP A 81 -13.62 4.55 -5.81
N ARG A 82 -12.46 4.52 -5.16
CA ARG A 82 -12.29 4.05 -3.79
C ARG A 82 -11.33 4.99 -3.07
N ASN A 83 -11.65 5.36 -1.85
CA ASN A 83 -10.81 6.26 -1.07
C ASN A 83 -10.66 5.72 0.36
N ASP A 84 -9.53 5.07 0.61
CA ASP A 84 -9.16 4.58 1.92
C ASP A 84 -8.36 5.61 2.73
N GLY A 85 -8.33 6.87 2.30
CA GLY A 85 -7.59 7.93 3.00
C GLY A 85 -7.87 8.00 4.50
N PRO A 86 -9.13 8.00 4.95
CA PRO A 86 -9.43 7.98 6.38
C PRO A 86 -8.85 6.76 7.11
N LEU A 87 -8.87 5.59 6.49
CA LEU A 87 -8.31 4.37 7.06
C LEU A 87 -6.79 4.45 7.18
N ILE A 88 -6.13 5.05 6.18
CA ILE A 88 -4.67 5.26 6.21
C ILE A 88 -4.31 6.19 7.37
N MET A 89 -5.04 7.27 7.54
CA MET A 89 -4.80 8.22 8.64
C MET A 89 -5.03 7.58 10.00
N ASP A 90 -6.08 6.79 10.15
CA ASP A 90 -6.34 6.06 11.39
C ASP A 90 -5.22 5.08 11.71
N PHE A 91 -4.70 4.39 10.69
CA PHE A 91 -3.59 3.47 10.86
C PHE A 91 -2.34 4.20 11.38
N PHE A 92 -2.05 5.37 10.85
CA PHE A 92 -0.93 6.20 11.31
C PHE A 92 -1.07 6.64 12.75
N ILE A 93 -2.29 6.99 13.15
CA ILE A 93 -2.55 7.42 14.53
C ILE A 93 -2.35 6.26 15.50
N GLN A 94 -2.76 5.06 15.10
CA GLN A 94 -2.70 3.87 15.95
C GLN A 94 -1.30 3.25 16.03
N HIS A 95 -0.47 3.44 15.02
CA HIS A 95 0.83 2.77 14.90
C HIS A 95 1.95 3.78 14.73
N LYS A 96 2.76 3.94 15.78
CA LYS A 96 3.79 4.99 15.80
C LYS A 96 5.09 4.61 15.12
N ILE A 97 5.36 3.31 14.97
CA ILE A 97 6.64 2.84 14.42
C ILE A 97 6.41 2.29 13.02
N LEU A 98 6.74 3.12 12.03
CA LEU A 98 6.60 2.79 10.63
C LEU A 98 7.92 3.05 9.93
N THR A 99 8.42 2.03 9.21
CA THR A 99 9.63 2.17 8.39
C THR A 99 9.32 1.82 6.95
N GLY A 100 9.87 2.61 6.03
CA GLY A 100 9.72 2.35 4.61
C GLY A 100 10.40 1.05 4.20
N TYR A 101 9.74 0.32 3.33
CA TYR A 101 10.22 -0.94 2.81
C TYR A 101 11.44 -0.75 1.91
N ASN A 102 11.43 0.31 1.12
CA ASN A 102 12.51 0.61 0.20
C ASN A 102 13.49 1.58 0.86
N SER A 103 14.74 1.17 1.03
CA SER A 103 15.75 1.89 1.79
C SER A 103 16.09 3.28 1.24
N ASN A 104 15.57 3.68 0.09
CA ASN A 104 15.93 4.91 -0.60
C ASN A 104 15.04 6.10 -0.27
N ASN A 105 14.29 6.04 0.81
CA ASN A 105 13.42 7.12 1.27
C ASN A 105 12.27 7.50 0.32
N TYR A 106 12.15 6.84 -0.83
CA TYR A 106 11.08 7.12 -1.79
C TYR A 106 9.71 6.95 -1.16
N ASP A 107 9.48 5.80 -0.52
CA ASP A 107 8.20 5.49 0.11
C ASP A 107 7.88 6.47 1.23
N LYS A 108 8.89 6.83 2.02
CA LYS A 108 8.72 7.81 3.09
C LYS A 108 8.33 9.18 2.55
N ILE A 109 9.02 9.65 1.52
CA ILE A 109 8.74 10.94 0.90
C ILE A 109 7.32 10.97 0.33
N MET A 110 6.93 9.92 -0.40
CA MET A 110 5.61 9.84 -0.99
C MET A 110 4.51 9.78 0.07
N LEU A 111 4.74 9.04 1.13
CA LEU A 111 3.80 8.94 2.22
C LEU A 111 3.67 10.25 2.99
N ASP A 112 4.79 10.93 3.24
CA ASP A 112 4.80 12.25 3.89
C ASP A 112 4.03 13.28 3.06
N ILE A 113 4.23 13.29 1.76
CA ILE A 113 3.50 14.15 0.84
C ILE A 113 2.00 13.86 0.90
N PHE A 114 1.64 12.59 0.87
CA PHE A 114 0.24 12.17 0.96
C PHE A 114 -0.39 12.64 2.26
N ILE A 115 0.26 12.41 3.40
CA ILE A 115 -0.25 12.79 4.71
C ILE A 115 -0.43 14.31 4.81
N ASN A 116 0.56 15.07 4.37
CA ASN A 116 0.50 16.52 4.41
C ASN A 116 -0.64 17.06 3.54
N ASN A 117 -0.78 16.55 2.33
CA ASN A 117 -1.85 16.92 1.43
C ASN A 117 -3.22 16.53 1.99
N TYR A 118 -3.32 15.33 2.55
CA TYR A 118 -4.56 14.86 3.13
C TYR A 118 -4.97 15.72 4.32
N LYS A 119 -4.05 15.99 5.24
CA LYS A 119 -4.31 16.86 6.39
C LYS A 119 -4.73 18.25 5.94
N TYR A 120 -4.01 18.84 4.99
CA TYR A 120 -4.33 20.15 4.48
C TYR A 120 -5.71 20.21 3.86
N ASN A 121 -6.03 19.25 2.99
CA ASN A 121 -7.27 19.26 2.23
C ASN A 121 -8.50 18.85 3.03
N PHE A 122 -8.35 17.96 4.00
CA PHE A 122 -9.49 17.37 4.70
C PHE A 122 -9.60 17.85 6.14
N CYS A 123 -8.50 18.03 6.84
CA CYS A 123 -8.54 18.49 8.23
C CYS A 123 -8.65 20.01 8.32
N THR A 124 -7.92 20.73 7.49
CA THR A 124 -7.88 22.21 7.54
C THR A 124 -9.15 22.83 6.97
N LYS A 125 -9.68 22.27 5.89
CA LYS A 125 -10.89 22.81 5.25
C LYS A 125 -12.18 22.49 5.97
N GLN A 126 -12.17 21.54 6.90
CA GLN A 126 -13.35 21.19 7.66
C GLN A 126 -13.49 21.98 8.95
N THR A 127 -12.51 22.74 9.28
CA THR A 127 -12.59 23.67 10.41
C THR A 127 -13.03 25.04 9.94
#